data_94adf758cd9811f5c75de6acba7c023f
#
_entry.id   94adf758cd9811f5c75de6acba7c023f
#
_cell.length_a   1.000
_cell.length_b   1.000
_cell.length_c   1.000
_cell.angle_alpha   90.00
_cell.angle_beta   90.00
_cell.angle_gamma   90.00
#
_symmetry.space_group_name_H-M   'P 1'
#
loop_
_entity.id
_entity.type
_entity.pdbx_description
1 polymer ?
#
loop_
_entity_poly.entity_id
_entity_poly.type
_entity_poly.pdbx_seq_one_letter_code
_entity_poly.pdbx_strand_id
1 'polypeptide(L)'
;LACARHDVPLCLFATAPSMDGFASYSAPIVNGNFKITYPAKCPEVIIGDTKILADAPAALKSAGFGDMISKYVALIDWQVSNLLTGESYCERVAALTRQATDQIFAMAGRVTKRDEKTAAAIFESLLLTGIAMSFTKTSRPGSGTEHIMAHFWECMELLDSKTPNYHGEDVGVTTLIMLRYYEALARLPQVTAHPEICNWDEIYSIYGPLAPDVQKLN
;
A
#
# COMPACT_ATOMS: atom_id res chain seq x y z
N LEU A 1 -17.80 1.97 1.96
CA LEU A 1 -18.54 3.12 1.39
C LEU A 1 -20.03 3.07 1.74
N ALA A 2 -20.74 1.95 1.51
CA ALA A 2 -22.18 1.86 1.82
C ALA A 2 -22.46 2.16 3.29
N CYS A 3 -21.72 1.55 4.23
CA CYS A 3 -21.88 1.81 5.65
C CYS A 3 -21.63 3.27 6.03
N ALA A 4 -20.62 3.92 5.42
CA ALA A 4 -20.35 5.34 5.62
C ALA A 4 -21.51 6.21 5.11
N ARG A 5 -22.07 5.87 3.93
CA ARG A 5 -23.16 6.62 3.30
C ARG A 5 -24.47 6.53 4.09
N HIS A 6 -24.72 5.39 4.73
CA HIS A 6 -25.96 5.14 5.47
C HIS A 6 -25.79 5.24 6.98
N ASP A 7 -24.59 5.60 7.44
CA ASP A 7 -24.20 5.70 8.85
C ASP A 7 -24.59 4.45 9.68
N VAL A 8 -24.30 3.28 9.12
CA VAL A 8 -24.51 2.00 9.81
C VAL A 8 -23.17 1.42 10.29
N PRO A 9 -23.16 0.60 11.37
CA PRO A 9 -21.97 -0.11 11.82
C PRO A 9 -21.40 -1.02 10.72
N LEU A 10 -20.06 -1.14 10.67
CA LEU A 10 -19.36 -2.05 9.75
C LEU A 10 -18.63 -3.12 10.57
N CYS A 11 -18.94 -4.38 10.27
CA CYS A 11 -18.19 -5.52 10.74
C CYS A 11 -17.56 -6.23 9.53
N LEU A 12 -16.27 -6.50 9.60
CA LEU A 12 -15.53 -7.23 8.57
C LEU A 12 -15.12 -8.60 9.09
N PHE A 13 -15.28 -9.62 8.25
CA PHE A 13 -14.72 -10.95 8.47
C PHE A 13 -13.66 -11.22 7.40
N ALA A 14 -12.39 -11.29 7.80
CA ALA A 14 -11.28 -11.48 6.89
C ALA A 14 -11.16 -12.95 6.48
N THR A 15 -11.07 -13.21 5.18
CA THR A 15 -10.89 -14.55 4.61
C THR A 15 -9.49 -14.82 4.07
N ALA A 16 -8.67 -13.77 3.93
CA ALA A 16 -7.26 -13.87 3.54
C ALA A 16 -6.48 -12.64 4.06
N PRO A 17 -5.23 -12.80 4.51
CA PRO A 17 -4.38 -11.68 4.93
C PRO A 17 -3.64 -11.10 3.71
N SER A 18 -4.33 -10.36 2.84
CA SER A 18 -3.83 -10.02 1.50
C SER A 18 -3.45 -8.54 1.30
N MET A 19 -3.88 -7.63 2.18
CA MET A 19 -3.63 -6.19 2.07
C MET A 19 -3.99 -5.44 3.35
N ASP A 20 -3.56 -4.18 3.51
CA ASP A 20 -3.67 -3.42 4.77
C ASP A 20 -4.93 -2.55 4.93
N GLY A 21 -5.86 -2.61 3.98
CA GLY A 21 -7.06 -1.78 3.98
C GLY A 21 -8.14 -2.13 5.01
N PHE A 22 -8.01 -3.20 5.79
CA PHE A 22 -9.04 -3.65 6.74
C PHE A 22 -9.43 -2.59 7.77
N ALA A 23 -8.45 -1.91 8.35
CA ALA A 23 -8.66 -0.88 9.38
C ALA A 23 -8.52 0.55 8.85
N SER A 24 -8.63 0.73 7.54
CA SER A 24 -8.51 2.04 6.91
C SER A 24 -9.80 2.85 7.01
N TYR A 25 -9.65 4.17 7.09
CA TYR A 25 -10.74 5.14 6.97
C TYR A 25 -11.07 5.50 5.52
N SER A 26 -10.39 4.89 4.57
CA SER A 26 -10.53 5.14 3.12
C SER A 26 -10.81 3.87 2.36
N ALA A 27 -11.41 4.02 1.18
CA ALA A 27 -11.71 2.92 0.26
C ALA A 27 -11.16 3.24 -1.13
N PRO A 28 -10.02 2.66 -1.52
CA PRO A 28 -9.52 2.74 -2.88
C PRO A 28 -10.40 1.87 -3.80
N ILE A 29 -11.02 2.49 -4.79
CA ILE A 29 -11.92 1.84 -5.74
C ILE A 29 -11.51 2.22 -7.15
N VAL A 30 -11.51 1.23 -8.05
CA VAL A 30 -11.33 1.50 -9.47
C VAL A 30 -12.63 2.07 -10.05
N ASN A 31 -12.54 3.26 -10.61
CA ASN A 31 -13.63 3.94 -11.28
C ASN A 31 -13.12 4.55 -12.58
N GLY A 32 -13.66 4.13 -13.73
CA GLY A 32 -13.19 4.59 -15.05
C GLY A 32 -11.72 4.28 -15.32
N ASN A 33 -11.26 3.08 -14.96
CA ASN A 33 -9.86 2.61 -15.06
C ASN A 33 -8.85 3.35 -14.14
N PHE A 34 -9.30 4.21 -13.24
CA PHE A 34 -8.47 4.86 -12.24
C PHE A 34 -8.77 4.33 -10.84
N LYS A 35 -7.72 4.20 -10.04
CA LYS A 35 -7.82 3.90 -8.61
C LYS A 35 -8.03 5.21 -7.84
N ILE A 36 -9.27 5.45 -7.41
CA ILE A 36 -9.68 6.65 -6.67
C ILE A 36 -9.90 6.28 -5.21
N THR A 37 -9.27 7.02 -4.31
CA THR A 37 -9.43 6.82 -2.86
C THR A 37 -10.59 7.67 -2.34
N TYR A 38 -11.65 7.01 -1.90
CA TYR A 38 -12.83 7.65 -1.31
C TYR A 38 -12.77 7.65 0.22
N PRO A 39 -13.25 8.70 0.90
CA PRO A 39 -13.47 8.64 2.34
C PRO A 39 -14.46 7.52 2.69
N ALA A 40 -14.14 6.74 3.72
CA ALA A 40 -14.94 5.63 4.17
C ALA A 40 -15.03 5.61 5.70
N LYS A 41 -15.79 4.64 6.25
CA LYS A 41 -15.93 4.41 7.68
C LYS A 41 -15.01 3.28 8.09
N CYS A 42 -14.22 3.48 9.14
CA CYS A 42 -13.49 2.37 9.76
C CYS A 42 -14.47 1.32 10.28
N PRO A 43 -14.14 0.03 10.16
CA PRO A 43 -14.91 -1.01 10.82
C PRO A 43 -14.91 -0.85 12.33
N GLU A 44 -16.03 -1.18 12.97
CA GLU A 44 -16.12 -1.23 14.43
C GLU A 44 -15.61 -2.58 14.96
N VAL A 45 -15.72 -3.63 14.13
CA VAL A 45 -15.24 -4.97 14.43
C VAL A 45 -14.57 -5.56 13.20
N ILE A 46 -13.39 -6.14 13.41
CA ILE A 46 -12.68 -6.93 12.40
C ILE A 46 -12.38 -8.30 13.01
N ILE A 47 -12.83 -9.35 12.33
CA ILE A 47 -12.67 -10.75 12.74
C ILE A 47 -11.71 -11.43 11.78
N GLY A 48 -10.66 -12.06 12.30
CA GLY A 48 -9.74 -12.93 11.56
C GLY A 48 -9.64 -14.29 12.25
N ASP A 49 -10.23 -15.34 11.67
CA ASP A 49 -10.02 -16.71 12.12
C ASP A 49 -8.69 -17.22 11.59
N THR A 50 -7.78 -17.62 12.48
CA THR A 50 -6.40 -18.00 12.11
C THR A 50 -6.35 -19.23 11.20
N LYS A 51 -7.30 -20.16 11.31
CA LYS A 51 -7.40 -21.34 10.44
C LYS A 51 -7.83 -20.94 9.04
N ILE A 52 -8.84 -20.09 8.93
CA ILE A 52 -9.30 -19.56 7.63
C ILE A 52 -8.21 -18.78 6.95
N LEU A 53 -7.52 -17.90 7.68
CA LEU A 53 -6.39 -17.11 7.15
C LEU A 53 -5.22 -18.01 6.71
N ALA A 54 -4.90 -19.08 7.45
CA ALA A 54 -3.87 -20.04 7.10
C ALA A 54 -4.24 -20.88 5.86
N ASP A 55 -5.52 -21.18 5.70
CA ASP A 55 -6.07 -21.94 4.57
C ASP A 55 -6.26 -21.08 3.31
N ALA A 56 -6.12 -19.77 3.40
CA ALA A 56 -6.17 -18.87 2.26
C ALA A 56 -5.14 -19.26 1.19
N PRO A 57 -5.43 -19.05 -0.10
CA PRO A 57 -4.50 -19.30 -1.19
C PRO A 57 -3.11 -18.67 -0.92
N ALA A 58 -2.06 -19.42 -1.30
CA ALA A 58 -0.68 -18.96 -1.09
C ALA A 58 -0.41 -17.60 -1.73
N ALA A 59 -0.97 -17.33 -2.90
CA ALA A 59 -0.85 -16.04 -3.59
C ALA A 59 -1.39 -14.87 -2.75
N LEU A 60 -2.55 -15.04 -2.08
CA LEU A 60 -3.11 -13.99 -1.23
C LEU A 60 -2.28 -13.74 0.04
N LYS A 61 -1.67 -14.79 0.60
CA LYS A 61 -0.72 -14.63 1.72
C LYS A 61 0.58 -13.96 1.26
N SER A 62 1.06 -14.31 0.06
CA SER A 62 2.22 -13.64 -0.55
C SER A 62 1.92 -12.17 -0.85
N ALA A 63 0.72 -11.84 -1.31
CA ALA A 63 0.28 -10.46 -1.51
C ALA A 63 0.32 -9.68 -0.19
N GLY A 64 -0.23 -10.22 0.91
CA GLY A 64 -0.15 -9.56 2.21
C GLY A 64 1.29 -9.38 2.72
N PHE A 65 2.17 -10.35 2.44
CA PHE A 65 3.59 -10.19 2.73
C PHE A 65 4.23 -9.08 1.89
N GLY A 66 3.94 -9.04 0.58
CA GLY A 66 4.42 -8.00 -0.33
C GLY A 66 3.97 -6.60 0.10
N ASP A 67 2.69 -6.48 0.46
CA ASP A 67 2.14 -5.25 1.01
C ASP A 67 2.83 -4.84 2.32
N MET A 68 3.14 -5.79 3.22
CA MET A 68 3.85 -5.46 4.45
C MET A 68 5.30 -5.04 4.25
N ILE A 69 6.08 -5.68 3.37
CA ILE A 69 7.48 -5.29 3.15
C ILE A 69 7.62 -3.92 2.47
N SER A 70 6.59 -3.44 1.78
CA SER A 70 6.55 -2.11 1.17
C SER A 70 6.73 -0.98 2.19
N LYS A 71 6.39 -1.23 3.45
CA LYS A 71 6.47 -0.23 4.53
C LYS A 71 7.91 0.26 4.76
N TYR A 72 8.92 -0.52 4.37
CA TYR A 72 10.30 -0.02 4.37
C TYR A 72 10.47 1.19 3.44
N VAL A 73 9.90 1.16 2.24
CA VAL A 73 9.94 2.28 1.29
C VAL A 73 9.04 3.41 1.76
N ALA A 74 7.79 3.10 2.13
CA ALA A 74 6.82 4.09 2.60
C ALA A 74 7.36 4.93 3.77
N LEU A 75 8.05 4.31 4.74
CA LEU A 75 8.62 5.02 5.89
C LEU A 75 9.81 5.91 5.50
N ILE A 76 10.63 5.51 4.52
CA ILE A 76 11.70 6.34 3.97
C ILE A 76 11.08 7.55 3.29
N ASP A 77 10.10 7.35 2.41
CA ASP A 77 9.41 8.43 1.69
C ASP A 77 8.77 9.43 2.64
N TRP A 78 8.11 8.93 3.69
CA TRP A 78 7.48 9.79 4.68
C TRP A 78 8.50 10.65 5.43
N GLN A 79 9.65 10.05 5.80
CA GLN A 79 10.73 10.79 6.46
C GLN A 79 11.37 11.82 5.52
N VAL A 80 11.61 11.45 4.25
CA VAL A 80 12.12 12.37 3.23
C VAL A 80 11.15 13.52 2.99
N SER A 81 9.86 13.24 2.86
CA SER A 81 8.84 14.27 2.70
C SER A 81 8.80 15.23 3.89
N ASN A 82 8.89 14.72 5.11
CA ASN A 82 8.99 15.56 6.31
C ASN A 82 10.20 16.51 6.23
N LEU A 83 11.36 15.99 5.83
CA LEU A 83 12.61 16.80 5.74
C LEU A 83 12.53 17.86 4.64
N LEU A 84 11.92 17.56 3.51
CA LEU A 84 11.90 18.45 2.34
C LEU A 84 10.74 19.43 2.35
N THR A 85 9.57 19.03 2.82
CA THR A 85 8.33 19.81 2.72
C THR A 85 7.78 20.28 4.07
N GLY A 86 8.30 19.73 5.18
CA GLY A 86 7.73 19.97 6.51
C GLY A 86 6.43 19.20 6.77
N GLU A 87 6.10 18.20 5.93
CA GLU A 87 4.95 17.31 6.17
C GLU A 87 5.04 16.68 7.56
N SER A 88 3.91 16.54 8.25
CA SER A 88 3.90 15.97 9.59
C SER A 88 4.40 14.53 9.59
N TYR A 89 5.31 14.21 10.51
CA TYR A 89 5.89 12.89 10.70
C TYR A 89 5.73 12.45 12.17
N CYS A 90 5.29 11.22 12.39
CA CYS A 90 5.12 10.69 13.74
C CYS A 90 6.06 9.51 13.99
N GLU A 91 7.14 9.76 14.71
CA GLU A 91 8.14 8.75 15.10
C GLU A 91 7.53 7.48 15.71
N ARG A 92 6.52 7.62 16.59
CA ARG A 92 5.89 6.47 17.25
C ARG A 92 5.13 5.60 16.27
N VAL A 93 4.41 6.21 15.32
CA VAL A 93 3.69 5.48 14.28
C VAL A 93 4.68 4.81 13.33
N ALA A 94 5.72 5.52 12.91
CA ALA A 94 6.77 4.97 12.07
C ALA A 94 7.48 3.77 12.72
N ALA A 95 7.83 3.89 14.01
CA ALA A 95 8.46 2.80 14.76
C ALA A 95 7.55 1.58 14.89
N LEU A 96 6.24 1.78 15.15
CA LEU A 96 5.25 0.70 15.22
C LEU A 96 5.14 -0.04 13.88
N THR A 97 5.02 0.72 12.78
CA THR A 97 4.94 0.15 11.43
C THR A 97 6.20 -0.62 11.08
N ARG A 98 7.38 -0.06 11.38
CA ARG A 98 8.66 -0.74 11.16
C ARG A 98 8.76 -2.04 11.94
N GLN A 99 8.42 -2.03 13.23
CA GLN A 99 8.46 -3.22 14.07
C GLN A 99 7.56 -4.34 13.51
N ALA A 100 6.34 -3.99 13.08
CA ALA A 100 5.42 -4.92 12.44
C ALA A 100 6.02 -5.51 11.14
N THR A 101 6.66 -4.67 10.31
CA THR A 101 7.30 -5.08 9.07
C THR A 101 8.49 -6.02 9.33
N ASP A 102 9.36 -5.68 10.29
CA ASP A 102 10.51 -6.51 10.67
C ASP A 102 10.08 -7.89 11.16
N GLN A 103 9.00 -7.95 11.95
CA GLN A 103 8.43 -9.21 12.43
C GLN A 103 7.98 -10.12 11.28
N ILE A 104 7.31 -9.54 10.29
CA ILE A 104 6.83 -10.29 9.11
C ILE A 104 7.99 -10.71 8.21
N PHE A 105 8.97 -9.84 8.01
CA PHE A 105 10.15 -10.15 7.22
C PHE A 105 10.92 -11.37 7.79
N ALA A 106 11.01 -11.48 9.11
CA ALA A 106 11.62 -12.64 9.77
C ALA A 106 10.87 -13.96 9.51
N MET A 107 9.59 -13.90 9.05
CA MET A 107 8.77 -15.06 8.73
C MET A 107 8.68 -15.36 7.22
N ALA A 108 9.44 -14.67 6.36
CA ALA A 108 9.35 -14.75 4.90
C ALA A 108 9.33 -16.18 4.35
N GLY A 109 10.16 -17.08 4.85
CA GLY A 109 10.23 -18.49 4.42
C GLY A 109 9.01 -19.35 4.77
N ARG A 110 8.03 -18.83 5.50
CA ARG A 110 6.83 -19.54 5.96
C ARG A 110 5.53 -19.00 5.38
N VAL A 111 5.58 -17.86 4.68
CA VAL A 111 4.41 -17.12 4.20
C VAL A 111 3.45 -17.98 3.37
N THR A 112 3.97 -18.78 2.46
CA THR A 112 3.16 -19.63 1.56
C THR A 112 2.66 -20.91 2.22
N LYS A 113 3.14 -21.23 3.42
CA LYS A 113 2.76 -22.47 4.12
C LYS A 113 1.39 -22.32 4.81
N ARG A 114 0.74 -23.44 5.06
CA ARG A 114 -0.44 -23.53 5.92
C ARG A 114 0.02 -23.45 7.38
N ASP A 115 0.22 -22.24 7.88
CA ASP A 115 0.76 -21.95 9.20
C ASP A 115 -0.06 -20.85 9.85
N GLU A 116 -0.87 -21.21 10.82
CA GLU A 116 -1.77 -20.30 11.51
C GLU A 116 -1.01 -19.14 12.18
N LYS A 117 0.16 -19.42 12.76
CA LYS A 117 0.97 -18.40 13.43
C LYS A 117 1.47 -17.34 12.45
N THR A 118 1.96 -17.78 11.28
CA THR A 118 2.43 -16.83 10.25
C THR A 118 1.27 -16.07 9.62
N ALA A 119 0.14 -16.73 9.34
CA ALA A 119 -1.03 -16.07 8.77
C ALA A 119 -1.62 -15.03 9.74
N ALA A 120 -1.71 -15.36 11.02
CA ALA A 120 -2.12 -14.43 12.07
C ALA A 120 -1.18 -13.22 12.16
N ALA A 121 0.13 -13.45 12.17
CA ALA A 121 1.12 -12.36 12.26
C ALA A 121 1.05 -11.42 11.04
N ILE A 122 0.86 -11.95 9.82
CA ILE A 122 0.65 -11.12 8.63
C ILE A 122 -0.61 -10.27 8.82
N PHE A 123 -1.71 -10.90 9.19
CA PHE A 123 -2.98 -10.21 9.36
C PHE A 123 -2.94 -9.12 10.44
N GLU A 124 -2.36 -9.42 11.61
CA GLU A 124 -2.17 -8.44 12.69
C GLU A 124 -1.32 -7.24 12.24
N SER A 125 -0.26 -7.49 11.48
CA SER A 125 0.62 -6.43 10.97
C SER A 125 -0.09 -5.55 9.94
N LEU A 126 -0.89 -6.14 9.05
CA LEU A 126 -1.75 -5.41 8.11
C LEU A 126 -2.79 -4.55 8.84
N LEU A 127 -3.39 -5.06 9.91
CA LEU A 127 -4.31 -4.29 10.75
C LEU A 127 -3.59 -3.12 11.44
N LEU A 128 -2.40 -3.34 11.99
CA LEU A 128 -1.61 -2.29 12.63
C LEU A 128 -1.28 -1.16 11.66
N THR A 129 -0.95 -1.48 10.40
CA THR A 129 -0.70 -0.47 9.37
C THR A 129 -1.98 0.32 9.04
N GLY A 130 -3.12 -0.34 8.89
CA GLY A 130 -4.41 0.33 8.69
C GLY A 130 -4.78 1.27 9.85
N ILE A 131 -4.53 0.84 11.09
CA ILE A 131 -4.70 1.66 12.29
C ILE A 131 -3.73 2.85 12.27
N ALA A 132 -2.45 2.63 11.90
CA ALA A 132 -1.45 3.68 11.78
C ALA A 132 -1.90 4.78 10.80
N MET A 133 -2.39 4.40 9.62
CA MET A 133 -2.97 5.34 8.64
C MET A 133 -4.20 6.08 9.21
N SER A 134 -5.04 5.40 9.98
CA SER A 134 -6.21 6.02 10.61
C SER A 134 -5.83 7.04 11.69
N PHE A 135 -4.76 6.83 12.43
CA PHE A 135 -4.22 7.80 13.40
C PHE A 135 -3.62 9.03 12.74
N THR A 136 -2.84 8.84 11.70
CA THR A 136 -2.13 9.95 11.01
C THR A 136 -3.03 10.71 10.05
N LYS A 137 -4.20 10.15 9.69
CA LYS A 137 -5.11 10.67 8.65
C LYS A 137 -4.43 10.83 7.29
N THR A 138 -3.43 10.00 7.03
CA THR A 138 -2.69 9.94 5.76
C THR A 138 -2.28 8.50 5.48
N SER A 139 -2.05 8.16 4.21
CA SER A 139 -1.55 6.84 3.81
C SER A 139 -0.05 6.66 4.03
N ARG A 140 0.68 7.70 4.43
CA ARG A 140 2.14 7.69 4.56
C ARG A 140 2.73 6.52 5.34
N PRO A 141 2.15 6.06 6.47
CA PRO A 141 2.69 4.89 7.17
C PRO A 141 2.64 3.60 6.34
N GLY A 142 1.73 3.52 5.37
CA GLY A 142 1.47 2.31 4.60
C GLY A 142 1.88 2.38 3.13
N SER A 143 2.02 3.59 2.54
CA SER A 143 2.16 3.76 1.09
C SER A 143 3.17 4.84 0.75
N GLY A 144 4.09 4.54 -0.16
CA GLY A 144 5.08 5.43 -0.71
C GLY A 144 5.16 5.33 -2.23
N THR A 145 6.32 5.60 -2.80
CA THR A 145 6.57 5.57 -4.25
C THR A 145 6.33 4.19 -4.85
N GLU A 146 6.59 3.12 -4.11
CA GLU A 146 6.32 1.74 -4.52
C GLU A 146 4.83 1.52 -4.81
N HIS A 147 3.93 2.07 -3.98
CA HIS A 147 2.49 1.99 -4.22
C HIS A 147 2.05 2.80 -5.43
N ILE A 148 2.64 3.98 -5.65
CA ILE A 148 2.36 4.80 -6.85
C ILE A 148 2.69 3.99 -8.11
N MET A 149 3.85 3.33 -8.13
CA MET A 149 4.27 2.49 -9.25
C MET A 149 3.34 1.29 -9.45
N ALA A 150 2.96 0.60 -8.36
CA ALA A 150 2.04 -0.53 -8.41
C ALA A 150 0.65 -0.10 -8.93
N HIS A 151 0.11 1.01 -8.43
CA HIS A 151 -1.17 1.54 -8.91
C HIS A 151 -1.13 1.95 -10.39
N PHE A 152 0.00 2.47 -10.86
CA PHE A 152 0.19 2.74 -12.28
C PHE A 152 0.10 1.44 -13.10
N TRP A 153 0.79 0.37 -12.68
CA TRP A 153 0.71 -0.93 -13.38
C TRP A 153 -0.72 -1.48 -13.38
N GLU A 154 -1.40 -1.50 -12.24
CA GLU A 154 -2.80 -1.92 -12.13
C GLU A 154 -3.71 -1.15 -13.10
N CYS A 155 -3.54 0.17 -13.23
CA CYS A 155 -4.31 0.99 -14.16
C CYS A 155 -4.00 0.65 -15.62
N MET A 156 -2.73 0.42 -15.97
CA MET A 156 -2.32 0.05 -17.32
C MET A 156 -2.82 -1.35 -17.72
N GLU A 157 -2.80 -2.31 -16.78
CA GLU A 157 -3.34 -3.64 -17.01
C GLU A 157 -4.85 -3.62 -17.27
N LEU A 158 -5.59 -2.80 -16.51
CA LEU A 158 -7.02 -2.59 -16.74
C LEU A 158 -7.30 -1.94 -18.09
N LEU A 159 -6.48 -0.97 -18.52
CA LEU A 159 -6.59 -0.34 -19.82
C LEU A 159 -6.39 -1.36 -20.96
N ASP A 160 -5.45 -2.29 -20.78
CA ASP A 160 -5.19 -3.39 -21.70
C ASP A 160 -6.24 -4.52 -21.61
N SER A 161 -7.30 -4.35 -20.82
CA SER A 161 -8.33 -5.37 -20.55
C SER A 161 -7.77 -6.66 -19.94
N LYS A 162 -6.65 -6.56 -19.22
CA LYS A 162 -6.07 -7.66 -18.45
C LYS A 162 -6.68 -7.68 -17.04
N THR A 163 -6.65 -8.85 -16.40
CA THR A 163 -6.94 -8.96 -14.97
C THR A 163 -5.68 -8.56 -14.20
N PRO A 164 -5.70 -7.50 -13.39
CA PRO A 164 -4.55 -7.11 -12.58
C PRO A 164 -4.11 -8.24 -11.64
N ASN A 165 -2.84 -8.28 -11.32
CA ASN A 165 -2.30 -9.11 -10.26
C ASN A 165 -2.91 -8.73 -8.89
N TYR A 166 -2.66 -9.51 -7.85
CA TYR A 166 -3.02 -9.09 -6.52
C TYR A 166 -2.18 -7.86 -6.12
N HIS A 167 -2.84 -6.83 -5.61
CA HIS A 167 -2.21 -5.55 -5.23
C HIS A 167 -0.88 -5.72 -4.49
N GLY A 168 -0.85 -6.55 -3.45
CA GLY A 168 0.37 -6.76 -2.67
C GLY A 168 1.48 -7.50 -3.41
N GLU A 169 1.20 -8.23 -4.50
CA GLU A 169 2.23 -8.81 -5.37
C GLU A 169 2.93 -7.71 -6.16
N ASP A 170 2.15 -6.81 -6.79
CA ASP A 170 2.71 -5.67 -7.53
C ASP A 170 3.48 -4.73 -6.59
N VAL A 171 2.90 -4.41 -5.43
CA VAL A 171 3.55 -3.61 -4.39
C VAL A 171 4.86 -4.27 -3.89
N GLY A 172 4.86 -5.59 -3.72
CA GLY A 172 6.07 -6.33 -3.34
C GLY A 172 7.18 -6.22 -4.38
N VAL A 173 6.85 -6.33 -5.67
CA VAL A 173 7.82 -6.20 -6.77
C VAL A 173 8.34 -4.77 -6.86
N THR A 174 7.45 -3.76 -6.83
CA THR A 174 7.84 -2.35 -6.89
C THR A 174 8.67 -1.93 -5.68
N THR A 175 8.43 -2.53 -4.50
CA THR A 175 9.29 -2.36 -3.32
C THR A 175 10.75 -2.75 -3.61
N LEU A 176 10.98 -3.89 -4.25
CA LEU A 176 12.34 -4.32 -4.59
C LEU A 176 13.01 -3.38 -5.60
N ILE A 177 12.25 -2.82 -6.54
CA ILE A 177 12.73 -1.82 -7.49
C ILE A 177 13.14 -0.54 -6.75
N MET A 178 12.27 -0.04 -5.87
CA MET A 178 12.51 1.20 -5.12
C MET A 178 13.67 1.07 -4.13
N LEU A 179 13.82 -0.08 -3.47
CA LEU A 179 14.97 -0.31 -2.58
C LEU A 179 16.30 -0.27 -3.34
N ARG A 180 16.35 -0.82 -4.56
CA ARG A 180 17.55 -0.70 -5.42
C ARG A 180 17.81 0.74 -5.86
N TYR A 181 16.74 1.47 -6.17
CA TYR A 181 16.84 2.89 -6.50
C TYR A 181 17.39 3.71 -5.34
N TYR A 182 16.89 3.49 -4.13
CA TYR A 182 17.40 4.17 -2.93
C TYR A 182 18.83 3.77 -2.57
N GLU A 183 19.19 2.50 -2.78
CA GLU A 183 20.58 2.07 -2.61
C GLU A 183 21.52 2.81 -3.58
N ALA A 184 21.10 2.99 -4.83
CA ALA A 184 21.87 3.75 -5.82
C ALA A 184 21.94 5.24 -5.43
N LEU A 185 20.83 5.84 -5.01
CA LEU A 185 20.76 7.23 -4.58
C LEU A 185 21.66 7.51 -3.36
N ALA A 186 21.66 6.60 -2.39
CA ALA A 186 22.47 6.70 -1.18
C ALA A 186 24.01 6.67 -1.45
N ARG A 187 24.41 6.18 -2.63
CA ARG A 187 25.83 6.15 -3.05
C ARG A 187 26.29 7.42 -3.75
N LEU A 188 25.35 8.34 -4.07
CA LEU A 188 25.72 9.59 -4.72
C LEU A 188 26.41 10.52 -3.71
N PRO A 189 27.52 11.16 -4.10
CA PRO A 189 28.26 12.06 -3.22
C PRO A 189 27.49 13.34 -2.93
N GLN A 190 26.60 13.72 -3.83
CA GLN A 190 25.75 14.90 -3.73
C GLN A 190 24.47 14.69 -4.55
N VAL A 191 23.36 15.17 -4.02
CA VAL A 191 22.09 15.25 -4.72
C VAL A 191 21.72 16.73 -4.88
N THR A 192 21.38 17.14 -6.10
CA THR A 192 20.91 18.49 -6.39
C THR A 192 19.44 18.41 -6.76
N ALA A 193 18.58 19.08 -5.98
CA ALA A 193 17.18 19.18 -6.30
C ALA A 193 16.97 20.19 -7.45
N HIS A 194 16.15 19.81 -8.41
CA HIS A 194 15.69 20.70 -9.48
C HIS A 194 14.17 20.85 -9.36
N PRO A 195 13.61 22.01 -9.72
CA PRO A 195 12.16 22.14 -9.82
C PRO A 195 11.59 21.08 -10.78
N GLU A 196 10.49 20.47 -10.38
CA GLU A 196 9.78 19.56 -11.27
C GLU A 196 9.20 20.35 -12.45
N ILE A 197 9.48 19.87 -13.65
CA ILE A 197 8.89 20.38 -14.89
C ILE A 197 7.97 19.29 -15.40
N CYS A 198 6.67 19.53 -15.34
CA CYS A 198 5.68 18.60 -15.83
C CYS A 198 5.74 18.55 -17.36
N ASN A 199 6.24 17.46 -17.91
CA ASN A 199 6.26 17.22 -19.36
C ASN A 199 4.94 16.54 -19.77
N TRP A 200 3.93 17.34 -20.08
CA TRP A 200 2.61 16.83 -20.47
C TRP A 200 2.64 15.99 -21.76
N ASP A 201 3.51 16.28 -22.71
CA ASP A 201 3.63 15.48 -23.94
C ASP A 201 4.10 14.05 -23.61
N GLU A 202 5.06 13.92 -22.69
CA GLU A 202 5.50 12.62 -22.21
C GLU A 202 4.42 11.90 -21.41
N ILE A 203 3.71 12.59 -20.53
CA ILE A 203 2.58 12.05 -19.77
C ILE A 203 1.48 11.55 -20.70
N TYR A 204 1.12 12.34 -21.73
CA TYR A 204 0.14 11.91 -22.73
C TYR A 204 0.61 10.70 -23.53
N SER A 205 1.90 10.61 -23.85
CA SER A 205 2.48 9.45 -24.52
C SER A 205 2.41 8.18 -23.66
N ILE A 206 2.66 8.30 -22.34
CA ILE A 206 2.68 7.16 -21.41
C ILE A 206 1.26 6.69 -21.08
N TYR A 207 0.39 7.61 -20.70
CA TYR A 207 -0.97 7.28 -20.24
C TYR A 207 -1.97 7.07 -21.40
N GLY A 208 -1.64 7.52 -22.62
CA GLY A 208 -2.51 7.35 -23.78
C GLY A 208 -3.94 7.86 -23.54
N PRO A 209 -4.96 7.01 -23.73
CA PRO A 209 -6.37 7.40 -23.52
C PRO A 209 -6.72 7.89 -22.12
N LEU A 210 -5.94 7.55 -21.10
CA LEU A 210 -6.16 7.98 -19.71
C LEU A 210 -5.58 9.38 -19.42
N ALA A 211 -4.70 9.91 -20.24
CA ALA A 211 -3.98 11.16 -19.98
C ALA A 211 -4.89 12.37 -19.72
N PRO A 212 -6.05 12.56 -20.41
CA PRO A 212 -6.96 13.68 -20.13
C PRO A 212 -7.54 13.62 -18.70
N ASP A 213 -7.74 12.42 -18.16
CA ASP A 213 -8.27 12.26 -16.81
C ASP A 213 -7.15 12.43 -15.78
N VAL A 214 -5.92 11.99 -16.06
CA VAL A 214 -4.73 12.30 -15.25
C VAL A 214 -4.55 13.81 -15.15
N GLN A 215 -4.66 14.55 -16.25
CA GLN A 215 -4.52 16.02 -16.25
C GLN A 215 -5.58 16.72 -15.40
N LYS A 216 -6.81 16.19 -15.31
CA LYS A 216 -7.88 16.77 -14.47
C LYS A 216 -7.67 16.52 -12.98
N LEU A 217 -6.90 15.49 -12.61
CA LEU A 217 -6.63 15.11 -11.22
C LEU A 217 -5.42 15.83 -10.62
N ASN A 218 -4.60 16.48 -11.45
CA ASN A 218 -3.45 17.30 -11.10
C ASN A 218 -3.72 18.79 -11.35
#